data_ee945f6844ba10a08d243e0e0a541a5d
#
_entry.id   ee945f6844ba10a08d243e0e0a541a5d
#
_cell.length_a   1.000
_cell.length_b   1.000
_cell.length_c   1.000
_cell.angle_alpha   90.00
_cell.angle_beta   90.00
_cell.angle_gamma   90.00
#
_symmetry.space_group_name_H-M   'P 1'
#
loop_
_entity.id
_entity.type
_entity.pdbx_description
1 polymer ?
#
loop_
_entity_poly.entity_id
_entity_poly.type
_entity_poly.pdbx_seq_one_letter_code
_entity_poly.pdbx_strand_id
1 'polypeptide(L)'
;MQKNKYLFTSESVSEGHPDKVCDRISDMVVDTYLSKDPVARVACETLTTTNKVVLAGETRGPKIDKDEIVSKVRKCIKDIGYDQEGCSWKTTNIETFLHEQSADIAMGVDSKDNKDEGAGDQGIMFG
;
A
#
# COMPACT_ATOMS: atom_id res chain seq x y z
N MET A 1 35.78 25.43 18.69
CA MET A 1 34.81 25.37 17.58
C MET A 1 33.40 25.15 18.14
N GLN A 2 32.51 26.10 17.96
CA GLN A 2 31.08 25.81 18.19
C GLN A 2 30.65 24.82 17.13
N LYS A 3 30.24 23.61 17.54
CA LYS A 3 29.59 22.68 16.66
C LYS A 3 28.21 23.30 16.30
N ASN A 4 27.97 23.57 15.04
CA ASN A 4 26.65 23.94 14.58
C ASN A 4 25.68 22.83 14.95
N LYS A 5 24.74 23.13 15.86
CA LYS A 5 23.67 22.24 16.25
C LYS A 5 22.42 22.66 15.50
N TYR A 6 21.73 21.69 14.95
CA TYR A 6 20.39 21.90 14.37
C TYR A 6 19.42 20.90 14.98
N LEU A 7 18.16 21.30 14.99
CA LEU A 7 17.07 20.46 15.49
C LEU A 7 16.46 19.70 14.30
N PHE A 8 16.39 18.40 14.43
CA PHE A 8 15.69 17.52 13.49
C PHE A 8 14.54 16.86 14.24
N THR A 9 13.36 16.83 13.63
CA THR A 9 12.18 16.21 14.22
C THR A 9 11.54 15.24 13.22
N SER A 10 10.94 14.19 13.73
CA SER A 10 10.11 13.27 12.96
C SER A 10 8.89 12.88 13.77
N GLU A 11 7.83 12.49 13.10
CA GLU A 11 6.62 12.02 13.76
C GLU A 11 6.12 10.74 13.09
N SER A 12 5.38 9.94 13.85
CA SER A 12 4.71 8.76 13.35
C SER A 12 3.42 8.55 14.11
N VAL A 13 2.37 8.16 13.41
CA VAL A 13 1.11 7.76 14.03
C VAL A 13 1.22 6.35 14.61
N SER A 14 0.41 6.06 15.62
CA SER A 14 0.36 4.74 16.26
C SER A 14 -0.36 3.71 15.40
N GLU A 15 -0.10 2.44 15.68
CA GLU A 15 -0.87 1.34 15.10
C GLU A 15 -2.36 1.53 15.41
N GLY A 16 -3.22 1.31 14.41
CA GLY A 16 -4.65 1.58 14.53
C GLY A 16 -5.09 2.97 14.09
N HIS A 17 -4.19 3.94 13.97
CA HIS A 17 -4.51 5.19 13.30
C HIS A 17 -4.88 4.91 11.83
N PRO A 18 -5.91 5.59 11.28
CA PRO A 18 -6.35 5.34 9.89
C PRO A 18 -5.23 5.37 8.86
N ASP A 19 -4.30 6.31 8.96
CA ASP A 19 -3.16 6.42 8.04
C ASP A 19 -2.27 5.18 8.11
N LYS A 20 -1.98 4.68 9.31
CA LYS A 20 -1.18 3.47 9.51
C LYS A 20 -1.91 2.21 9.04
N VAL A 21 -3.21 2.15 9.26
CA VAL A 21 -4.06 1.08 8.74
C VAL A 21 -4.02 1.04 7.22
N CYS A 22 -4.11 2.19 6.57
CA CYS A 22 -4.00 2.31 5.11
C CYS A 22 -2.65 1.80 4.60
N ASP A 23 -1.55 2.24 5.21
CA ASP A 23 -0.20 1.79 4.85
C ASP A 23 -0.07 0.27 4.96
N ARG A 24 -0.53 -0.28 6.06
CA ARG A 24 -0.44 -1.72 6.32
C ARG A 24 -1.26 -2.55 5.34
N ILE A 25 -2.43 -2.06 4.94
CA ILE A 25 -3.26 -2.71 3.92
C ILE A 25 -2.58 -2.62 2.56
N SER A 26 -2.08 -1.46 2.17
CA SER A 26 -1.35 -1.28 0.91
C SER A 26 -0.12 -2.18 0.83
N ASP A 27 0.66 -2.25 1.91
CA ASP A 27 1.82 -3.15 2.01
C ASP A 27 1.42 -4.62 1.85
N MET A 28 0.32 -5.04 2.45
CA MET A 28 -0.20 -6.40 2.31
C MET A 28 -0.58 -6.72 0.86
N VAL A 29 -1.16 -5.77 0.15
CA VAL A 29 -1.47 -5.97 -1.28
C VAL A 29 -0.20 -6.15 -2.08
N VAL A 30 0.81 -5.30 -1.87
CA VAL A 30 2.14 -5.45 -2.52
C VAL A 30 2.73 -6.81 -2.23
N ASP A 31 2.78 -7.22 -0.96
CA ASP A 31 3.32 -8.51 -0.54
C ASP A 31 2.59 -9.69 -1.19
N THR A 32 1.27 -9.58 -1.33
CA THR A 32 0.45 -10.62 -1.95
C THR A 32 0.84 -10.82 -3.42
N TYR A 33 1.03 -9.74 -4.17
CA TYR A 33 1.47 -9.82 -5.57
C TYR A 33 2.90 -10.33 -5.68
N LEU A 34 3.82 -9.78 -4.90
CA LEU A 34 5.24 -10.16 -4.94
C LEU A 34 5.46 -11.62 -4.51
N SER A 35 4.65 -12.15 -3.61
CA SER A 35 4.74 -13.56 -3.20
C SER A 35 4.41 -14.54 -4.33
N LYS A 36 3.63 -14.09 -5.33
CA LYS A 36 3.24 -14.91 -6.49
C LYS A 36 4.13 -14.66 -7.70
N ASP A 37 4.63 -13.44 -7.84
CA ASP A 37 5.52 -13.03 -8.92
C ASP A 37 6.47 -11.93 -8.42
N PRO A 38 7.76 -12.23 -8.24
CA PRO A 38 8.72 -11.27 -7.70
C PRO A 38 8.97 -10.05 -8.59
N VAL A 39 8.53 -10.06 -9.84
CA VAL A 39 8.61 -8.91 -10.76
C VAL A 39 7.28 -8.18 -10.95
N ALA A 40 6.27 -8.54 -10.17
CA ALA A 40 4.99 -7.84 -10.20
C ALA A 40 5.15 -6.34 -9.87
N ARG A 41 4.25 -5.54 -10.41
CA ARG A 41 4.16 -4.10 -10.17
C ARG A 41 2.84 -3.80 -9.49
N VAL A 42 2.88 -3.07 -8.40
CA VAL A 42 1.69 -2.74 -7.62
C VAL A 42 1.75 -1.29 -7.17
N ALA A 43 0.72 -0.53 -7.51
CA ALA A 43 0.44 0.78 -6.93
C ALA A 43 -0.96 0.68 -6.33
N CYS A 44 -1.03 0.49 -5.04
CA CYS A 44 -2.30 0.35 -4.31
C CYS A 44 -2.44 1.50 -3.32
N GLU A 45 -3.44 2.34 -3.56
CA GLU A 45 -3.88 3.38 -2.65
C GLU A 45 -5.01 2.85 -1.79
N THR A 46 -4.96 3.14 -0.50
CA THR A 46 -5.97 2.71 0.45
C THR A 46 -6.57 3.92 1.16
N LEU A 47 -7.89 3.95 1.21
CA LEU A 47 -8.66 4.92 1.97
C LEU A 47 -9.47 4.18 3.03
N THR A 48 -9.37 4.60 4.29
CA THR A 48 -10.16 4.03 5.38
C THR A 48 -10.96 5.10 6.12
N THR A 49 -12.15 4.73 6.51
CA THR A 49 -12.98 5.47 7.47
C THR A 49 -13.75 4.46 8.31
N THR A 50 -14.62 4.92 9.17
CA THR A 50 -15.38 4.04 10.06
C THR A 50 -16.09 2.94 9.26
N ASN A 51 -15.75 1.71 9.57
CA ASN A 51 -16.31 0.48 8.98
C ASN A 51 -16.26 0.42 7.44
N LYS A 52 -15.30 1.10 6.82
CA LYS A 52 -15.12 1.12 5.37
C LYS A 52 -13.66 1.17 4.96
N VAL A 53 -13.32 0.38 3.96
CA VAL A 53 -12.01 0.39 3.28
C VAL A 53 -12.23 0.43 1.78
N VAL A 54 -11.50 1.31 1.10
CA VAL A 54 -11.48 1.39 -0.36
C VAL A 54 -10.04 1.20 -0.84
N LEU A 55 -9.85 0.28 -1.76
CA LEU A 55 -8.59 0.07 -2.47
C LEU A 55 -8.76 0.56 -3.91
N ALA A 56 -7.82 1.35 -4.36
CA ALA A 56 -7.78 1.80 -5.75
C ALA A 56 -6.34 1.78 -6.25
N GLY A 57 -6.16 1.55 -7.52
CA GLY A 57 -4.82 1.61 -8.10
C GLY A 57 -4.61 0.67 -9.25
N GLU A 58 -3.34 0.43 -9.54
CA GLU A 58 -2.93 -0.30 -10.73
C GLU A 58 -1.98 -1.43 -10.37
N THR A 59 -2.12 -2.54 -11.06
CA THR A 59 -1.29 -3.73 -10.87
C THR A 59 -0.82 -4.28 -12.20
N ARG A 60 0.37 -4.89 -12.19
CA ARG A 60 0.87 -5.69 -13.31
C ARG A 60 1.52 -6.95 -12.76
N GLY A 61 1.03 -8.09 -13.18
CA GLY A 61 1.51 -9.38 -12.68
C GLY A 61 0.42 -10.44 -12.69
N PRO A 62 0.45 -11.35 -11.72
CA PRO A 62 -0.53 -12.42 -11.64
C PRO A 62 -1.94 -11.87 -11.41
N LYS A 63 -2.93 -12.59 -11.91
CA LYS A 63 -4.32 -12.32 -11.56
C LYS A 63 -4.60 -12.87 -10.16
N ILE A 64 -5.00 -11.98 -9.26
CA ILE A 64 -5.39 -12.34 -7.91
C ILE A 64 -6.87 -12.11 -7.76
N ASP A 65 -7.59 -13.10 -7.25
CA ASP A 65 -9.01 -13.02 -7.03
C ASP A 65 -9.34 -11.89 -6.06
N LYS A 66 -10.36 -11.11 -6.38
CA LYS A 66 -10.88 -10.04 -5.53
C LYS A 66 -11.21 -10.54 -4.13
N ASP A 67 -11.80 -11.74 -4.01
CA ASP A 67 -12.16 -12.33 -2.73
C ASP A 67 -10.93 -12.65 -1.88
N GLU A 68 -9.81 -13.02 -2.49
CA GLU A 68 -8.55 -13.21 -1.78
C GLU A 68 -8.03 -11.89 -1.18
N ILE A 69 -8.07 -10.81 -1.96
CA ILE A 69 -7.67 -9.48 -1.48
C ILE A 69 -8.58 -9.02 -0.34
N VAL A 70 -9.89 -9.14 -0.49
CA VAL A 70 -10.85 -8.78 0.56
C VAL A 70 -10.61 -9.58 1.84
N SER A 71 -10.38 -10.88 1.74
CA SER A 71 -10.08 -11.75 2.88
C SER A 71 -8.81 -11.30 3.61
N LYS A 72 -7.77 -10.95 2.88
CA LYS A 72 -6.50 -10.46 3.44
C LYS A 72 -6.63 -9.08 4.08
N VAL A 73 -7.44 -8.19 3.53
CA VAL A 73 -7.76 -6.90 4.15
C VAL A 73 -8.45 -7.13 5.50
N ARG A 74 -9.44 -8.01 5.55
CA ARG A 74 -10.11 -8.36 6.81
C ARG A 74 -9.14 -8.90 7.84
N LYS A 75 -8.20 -9.76 7.42
CA LYS A 75 -7.15 -10.28 8.30
C LYS A 75 -6.25 -9.16 8.84
N CYS A 76 -5.86 -8.20 8.02
CA CYS A 76 -5.10 -7.04 8.47
C CYS A 76 -5.84 -6.26 9.56
N ILE A 77 -7.12 -5.97 9.35
CA ILE A 77 -7.95 -5.23 10.30
C ILE A 77 -8.10 -6.02 11.61
N LYS A 78 -8.28 -7.34 11.50
CA LYS A 78 -8.33 -8.24 12.65
C LYS A 78 -7.03 -8.24 13.45
N ASP A 79 -5.90 -8.35 12.76
CA ASP A 79 -4.57 -8.40 13.38
C ASP A 79 -4.22 -7.06 14.09
N ILE A 80 -4.73 -5.94 13.58
CA ILE A 80 -4.62 -4.63 14.23
C ILE A 80 -5.45 -4.59 15.52
N GLY A 81 -6.57 -5.32 15.57
CA GLY A 81 -7.40 -5.44 16.76
C GLY A 81 -8.79 -4.79 16.66
N TYR A 82 -9.22 -4.36 15.47
CA TYR A 82 -10.55 -3.79 15.29
C TYR A 82 -11.64 -4.87 15.28
N ASP A 83 -12.30 -5.03 16.41
CA ASP A 83 -13.48 -5.90 16.58
C ASP A 83 -14.43 -5.30 17.63
N GLN A 84 -14.94 -4.13 17.34
CA GLN A 84 -15.87 -3.41 18.22
C GLN A 84 -17.12 -2.99 17.45
N GLU A 85 -18.18 -2.66 18.19
CA GLU A 85 -19.40 -2.18 17.58
C GLU A 85 -19.15 -0.93 16.71
N GLY A 86 -19.63 -0.96 15.48
CA GLY A 86 -19.43 0.11 14.51
C GLY A 86 -18.09 0.14 13.79
N CYS A 87 -17.13 -0.71 14.20
CA CYS A 87 -15.85 -0.84 13.52
C CYS A 87 -15.24 -2.22 13.78
N SER A 88 -15.56 -3.16 12.91
CA SER A 88 -15.11 -4.55 13.06
C SER A 88 -14.61 -5.12 11.74
N TRP A 89 -13.55 -5.93 11.83
CA TRP A 89 -13.04 -6.68 10.68
C TRP A 89 -14.10 -7.60 10.03
N LYS A 90 -15.11 -8.01 10.80
CA LYS A 90 -16.21 -8.86 10.32
C LYS A 90 -17.20 -8.12 9.45
N THR A 91 -17.47 -6.86 9.78
CA THR A 91 -18.55 -6.06 9.17
C THR A 91 -18.05 -4.95 8.25
N THR A 92 -16.75 -4.65 8.28
CA THR A 92 -16.16 -3.62 7.42
C THR A 92 -16.51 -3.85 5.95
N ASN A 93 -17.04 -2.81 5.33
CA ASN A 93 -17.30 -2.80 3.89
C ASN A 93 -15.97 -2.56 3.16
N ILE A 94 -15.59 -3.47 2.29
CA ILE A 94 -14.33 -3.42 1.53
C ILE A 94 -14.67 -3.35 0.05
N GLU A 95 -14.23 -2.26 -0.60
CA GLU A 95 -14.38 -2.06 -2.04
C GLU A 95 -13.00 -2.04 -2.69
N THR A 96 -12.86 -2.72 -3.82
CA THR A 96 -11.60 -2.79 -4.56
C THR A 96 -11.77 -2.31 -5.98
N PHE A 97 -10.90 -1.37 -6.38
CA PHE A 97 -10.82 -0.78 -7.71
C PHE A 97 -9.39 -0.90 -8.23
N LEU A 98 -8.83 -2.10 -8.17
CA LEU A 98 -7.51 -2.41 -8.72
C LEU A 98 -7.66 -2.86 -10.17
N HIS A 99 -6.86 -2.27 -11.06
CA HIS A 99 -6.87 -2.59 -12.50
C HIS A 99 -5.44 -2.66 -13.05
N GLU A 100 -5.29 -3.08 -14.29
CA GLU A 100 -3.97 -3.22 -14.89
C GLU A 100 -3.29 -1.86 -15.09
N GLN A 101 -1.97 -1.83 -14.85
CA GLN A 101 -1.15 -0.63 -15.00
C GLN A 101 -1.20 -0.10 -16.44
N SER A 102 -1.25 1.24 -16.58
CA SER A 102 -1.19 1.87 -17.89
C SER A 102 0.15 1.63 -18.59
N ALA A 103 0.13 1.55 -19.93
CA ALA A 103 1.33 1.34 -20.74
C ALA A 103 2.34 2.48 -20.58
N ASP A 104 1.90 3.71 -20.39
CA ASP A 104 2.76 4.87 -20.24
C ASP A 104 3.60 4.81 -18.95
N ILE A 105 3.00 4.42 -17.84
CA ILE A 105 3.70 4.23 -16.56
C ILE A 105 4.66 3.04 -16.64
N ALA A 106 4.23 1.94 -17.24
CA ALA A 106 5.07 0.76 -17.44
C ALA A 106 6.34 1.08 -18.23
N MET A 107 6.27 1.93 -19.25
CA MET A 107 7.43 2.40 -20.01
C MET A 107 8.44 3.16 -19.16
N GLY A 108 7.98 3.89 -18.13
CA GLY A 108 8.84 4.67 -17.24
C GLY A 108 9.58 3.83 -16.19
N VAL A 109 9.02 2.72 -15.74
CA VAL A 109 9.56 1.90 -14.64
C VAL A 109 10.21 0.60 -15.08
N ASP A 110 9.90 0.10 -16.27
CA ASP A 110 10.42 -1.18 -16.75
C ASP A 110 11.93 -1.12 -17.02
N SER A 111 12.62 -2.16 -16.62
CA SER A 111 14.01 -2.39 -17.00
C SER A 111 14.10 -2.66 -18.49
N LYS A 112 15.07 -2.02 -19.15
CA LYS A 112 15.45 -2.27 -20.55
C LYS A 112 16.94 -2.59 -20.59
N ASP A 113 17.40 -3.11 -21.71
CA ASP A 113 18.82 -3.36 -21.93
C ASP A 113 19.66 -2.14 -21.51
N ASN A 114 20.57 -2.33 -20.55
CA ASN A 114 21.45 -1.30 -19.96
C ASN A 114 20.73 -0.18 -19.21
N LYS A 115 19.52 -0.40 -18.71
CA LYS A 115 18.81 0.57 -17.87
C LYS A 115 18.20 -0.12 -16.65
N ASP A 116 18.52 0.39 -15.47
CA ASP A 116 17.90 -0.02 -14.22
C ASP A 116 16.42 0.39 -14.16
N GLU A 117 15.66 -0.28 -13.31
CA GLU A 117 14.28 0.08 -13.03
C GLU A 117 14.16 1.51 -12.50
N GLY A 118 13.17 2.24 -13.01
CA GLY A 118 12.81 3.54 -12.49
C GLY A 118 11.95 3.44 -11.23
N ALA A 119 12.01 4.47 -10.39
CA ALA A 119 11.24 4.55 -9.15
C ALA A 119 9.74 4.79 -9.36
N GLY A 120 9.32 5.21 -10.54
CA GLY A 120 7.93 5.56 -10.83
C GLY A 120 7.68 7.05 -10.60
N ASP A 121 7.29 7.44 -9.40
CA ASP A 121 6.88 8.82 -9.11
C ASP A 121 7.36 9.38 -7.77
N GLN A 122 7.69 8.54 -6.80
CA GLN A 122 8.05 8.97 -5.46
C GLN A 122 9.56 8.91 -5.20
N GLY A 123 10.01 9.79 -4.33
CA GLY A 123 11.39 9.85 -3.89
C GLY A 123 11.53 10.64 -2.60
N ILE A 124 12.71 10.59 -2.01
CA ILE A 124 13.10 11.42 -0.89
C ILE A 124 14.42 12.10 -1.22
N MET A 125 14.52 13.39 -0.93
CA MET A 125 15.71 14.18 -1.17
C MET A 125 16.04 15.03 0.05
N PHE A 126 17.34 15.18 0.29
CA PHE A 126 17.87 16.07 1.32
C PHE A 126 18.75 17.12 0.63
N GLY A 127 18.50 18.38 0.94
CA GLY A 127 19.27 19.52 0.42
C GLY A 127 20.58 19.77 1.16
#